data_d603d79f5e524538ad4325d818c4dfcb
#
_entry.id   d603d79f5e524538ad4325d818c4dfcb
#
_cell.length_a   1.000
_cell.length_b   1.000
_cell.length_c   1.000
_cell.angle_alpha   90.00
_cell.angle_beta   90.00
_cell.angle_gamma   90.00
#
_symmetry.space_group_name_H-M   'P 1'
#
loop_
_entity.id
_entity.type
_entity.pdbx_description
1 polymer ?
#
loop_
_entity_poly.entity_id
_entity_poly.type
_entity_poly.pdbx_seq_one_letter_code
_entity_poly.pdbx_strand_id
1 'polypeptide(L)'
;MKKFIIFLTSFFALLASPVFAGGHGVTKVALVPGGPHPYFAAWEQAGLDAVKDFGLGKADYRVPAEWDLSQQNELIESLVGQGYNAVLVFPGDAVGTNKILGELDDAGIPTAALAGCVEQPTQAKFCFGTDTGHSAYLGTKELIKALGGKGKIAHFTGFLVDPNTTLRINAVEQAVSEAGGGVEIIQVIADIDAYEPADEK
;
A
#
# COMPACT_ATOMS: atom_id res chain seq x y z
N MET A 1 -84.97 15.29 -15.83
CA MET A 1 -84.01 15.09 -14.72
C MET A 1 -82.88 14.26 -15.25
N LYS A 2 -81.73 14.90 -15.65
CA LYS A 2 -80.50 14.26 -16.19
C LYS A 2 -79.50 14.08 -15.07
N LYS A 3 -79.16 12.85 -14.70
CA LYS A 3 -78.15 12.52 -13.72
C LYS A 3 -76.82 12.57 -14.42
N PHE A 4 -75.93 13.50 -13.96
CA PHE A 4 -74.54 13.59 -14.37
C PHE A 4 -73.73 12.63 -13.48
N ILE A 5 -73.12 11.63 -14.10
CA ILE A 5 -72.16 10.74 -13.40
C ILE A 5 -70.73 11.31 -13.70
N ILE A 6 -70.09 11.81 -12.65
CA ILE A 6 -68.71 12.24 -12.74
C ILE A 6 -67.83 11.01 -12.48
N PHE A 7 -67.09 10.58 -13.51
CA PHE A 7 -66.04 9.57 -13.39
C PHE A 7 -64.78 10.24 -12.89
N LEU A 8 -64.40 9.97 -11.64
CA LEU A 8 -63.16 10.42 -11.05
C LEU A 8 -62.08 9.41 -11.40
N THR A 9 -61.30 9.67 -12.44
CA THR A 9 -60.09 8.88 -12.78
C THR A 9 -58.96 9.30 -11.91
N SER A 10 -58.64 8.47 -10.88
CA SER A 10 -57.44 8.62 -10.06
C SER A 10 -56.20 8.28 -10.90
N PHE A 11 -55.46 9.30 -11.27
CA PHE A 11 -54.13 9.17 -11.90
C PHE A 11 -53.10 8.82 -10.83
N PHE A 12 -52.80 7.54 -10.70
CA PHE A 12 -51.76 7.04 -9.81
C PHE A 12 -50.39 7.28 -10.50
N ALA A 13 -49.77 8.43 -10.22
CA ALA A 13 -48.40 8.72 -10.67
C ALA A 13 -47.44 7.79 -9.90
N LEU A 14 -47.01 6.71 -10.53
CA LEU A 14 -45.87 5.95 -10.07
C LEU A 14 -44.66 6.88 -10.13
N LEU A 15 -44.26 7.40 -8.96
CA LEU A 15 -42.94 7.98 -8.76
C LEU A 15 -41.91 6.85 -8.84
N ALA A 16 -41.47 6.52 -10.05
CA ALA A 16 -40.27 5.73 -10.25
C ALA A 16 -39.10 6.57 -9.74
N SER A 17 -38.69 6.34 -8.50
CA SER A 17 -37.41 6.80 -8.00
C SER A 17 -36.33 6.25 -8.94
N PRO A 18 -35.42 7.06 -9.48
CA PRO A 18 -34.29 6.53 -10.20
C PRO A 18 -33.48 5.70 -9.20
N VAL A 19 -33.56 4.39 -9.32
CA VAL A 19 -32.55 3.49 -8.76
C VAL A 19 -31.28 3.87 -9.50
N PHE A 20 -30.43 4.67 -8.86
CA PHE A 20 -29.03 4.75 -9.23
C PHE A 20 -28.47 3.34 -9.02
N ALA A 21 -28.65 2.48 -10.01
CA ALA A 21 -27.75 1.38 -10.22
C ALA A 21 -26.41 2.03 -10.55
N GLY A 22 -25.62 2.28 -9.53
CA GLY A 22 -24.20 2.55 -9.70
C GLY A 22 -23.67 1.38 -10.52
N GLY A 23 -23.51 1.60 -11.82
CA GLY A 23 -22.89 0.65 -12.71
C GLY A 23 -21.42 0.57 -12.30
N HIS A 24 -21.14 -0.19 -11.24
CA HIS A 24 -19.80 -0.68 -10.99
C HIS A 24 -19.51 -1.63 -12.14
N GLY A 25 -18.86 -1.10 -13.17
CA GLY A 25 -18.22 -1.93 -14.18
C GLY A 25 -17.36 -2.96 -13.47
N VAL A 26 -17.08 -4.05 -14.14
CA VAL A 26 -16.27 -5.15 -13.58
C VAL A 26 -15.02 -4.58 -12.91
N THR A 27 -14.85 -4.86 -11.61
CA THR A 27 -13.71 -4.32 -10.83
C THR A 27 -12.39 -4.87 -11.37
N LYS A 28 -11.51 -3.96 -11.77
CA LYS A 28 -10.15 -4.27 -12.20
C LYS A 28 -9.17 -3.63 -11.23
N VAL A 29 -8.38 -4.46 -10.57
CA VAL A 29 -7.43 -4.05 -9.54
C VAL A 29 -6.00 -4.06 -10.11
N ALA A 30 -5.26 -2.98 -9.89
CA ALA A 30 -3.82 -2.94 -10.12
C ALA A 30 -3.08 -3.16 -8.79
N LEU A 31 -2.09 -4.06 -8.79
CA LEU A 31 -1.18 -4.32 -7.69
C LEU A 31 0.20 -3.80 -8.11
N VAL A 32 0.62 -2.67 -7.54
CA VAL A 32 1.83 -1.95 -7.98
C VAL A 32 2.81 -1.79 -6.82
N PRO A 33 3.96 -2.50 -6.82
CA PRO A 33 5.03 -2.29 -5.85
C PRO A 33 5.86 -1.05 -6.16
N GLY A 34 6.74 -0.66 -5.23
CA GLY A 34 7.66 0.46 -5.41
C GLY A 34 8.74 0.22 -6.48
N GLY A 35 9.06 -1.05 -6.72
CA GLY A 35 10.06 -1.47 -7.68
C GLY A 35 10.20 -3.00 -7.71
N PRO A 36 11.14 -3.53 -8.50
CA PRO A 36 11.40 -4.96 -8.56
C PRO A 36 12.03 -5.43 -7.26
N HIS A 37 11.36 -6.37 -6.58
CA HIS A 37 11.88 -7.00 -5.38
C HIS A 37 11.22 -8.37 -5.17
N PRO A 38 11.97 -9.42 -4.78
CA PRO A 38 11.42 -10.78 -4.61
C PRO A 38 10.31 -10.89 -3.57
N TYR A 39 10.26 -9.99 -2.60
CA TYR A 39 9.20 -9.91 -1.61
C TYR A 39 7.80 -9.82 -2.24
N PHE A 40 7.67 -9.12 -3.37
CA PHE A 40 6.38 -8.90 -4.03
C PHE A 40 5.98 -10.01 -5.00
N ALA A 41 6.81 -11.01 -5.24
CA ALA A 41 6.52 -12.07 -6.21
C ALA A 41 5.20 -12.82 -5.90
N ALA A 42 4.85 -12.95 -4.63
CA ALA A 42 3.60 -13.59 -4.22
C ALA A 42 2.34 -12.78 -4.59
N TRP A 43 2.47 -11.50 -4.93
CA TRP A 43 1.33 -10.64 -5.28
C TRP A 43 0.66 -11.04 -6.59
N GLU A 44 1.44 -11.62 -7.53
CA GLU A 44 0.87 -12.12 -8.78
C GLU A 44 -0.14 -13.24 -8.51
N GLN A 45 0.25 -14.25 -7.73
CA GLN A 45 -0.65 -15.34 -7.38
C GLN A 45 -1.81 -14.86 -6.52
N ALA A 46 -1.55 -13.97 -5.56
CA ALA A 46 -2.60 -13.38 -4.72
C ALA A 46 -3.65 -12.61 -5.54
N GLY A 47 -3.24 -11.92 -6.61
CA GLY A 47 -4.14 -11.27 -7.55
C GLY A 47 -5.05 -12.27 -8.28
N LEU A 48 -4.48 -13.38 -8.77
CA LEU A 48 -5.24 -14.44 -9.43
C LEU A 48 -6.25 -15.10 -8.47
N ASP A 49 -5.85 -15.36 -7.24
CA ASP A 49 -6.73 -15.92 -6.22
C ASP A 49 -7.86 -14.94 -5.86
N ALA A 50 -7.56 -13.64 -5.72
CA ALA A 50 -8.56 -12.61 -5.47
C ALA A 50 -9.60 -12.50 -6.58
N VAL A 51 -9.20 -12.61 -7.85
CA VAL A 51 -10.14 -12.66 -8.98
C VAL A 51 -11.14 -13.81 -8.81
N LYS A 52 -10.66 -14.99 -8.45
CA LYS A 52 -11.47 -16.17 -8.26
C LYS A 52 -12.38 -16.09 -7.01
N ASP A 53 -11.82 -15.65 -5.88
CA ASP A 53 -12.49 -15.70 -4.59
C ASP A 53 -13.51 -14.57 -4.43
N PHE A 54 -13.26 -13.40 -5.03
CA PHE A 54 -14.11 -12.21 -4.93
C PHE A 54 -14.87 -11.86 -6.22
N GLY A 55 -14.70 -12.64 -7.29
CA GLY A 55 -15.38 -12.40 -8.55
C GLY A 55 -14.96 -11.10 -9.23
N LEU A 56 -13.69 -10.70 -9.08
CA LEU A 56 -13.16 -9.52 -9.74
C LEU A 56 -13.03 -9.77 -11.24
N GLY A 57 -13.10 -8.72 -12.05
CA GLY A 57 -12.85 -8.83 -13.48
C GLY A 57 -11.39 -9.09 -13.79
N LYS A 58 -10.51 -8.48 -13.01
CA LYS A 58 -9.07 -8.60 -13.15
C LYS A 58 -8.34 -8.13 -11.90
N ALA A 59 -7.21 -8.73 -11.59
CA ALA A 59 -6.25 -8.21 -10.61
C ALA A 59 -4.84 -8.53 -11.13
N ASP A 60 -4.13 -7.49 -11.56
CA ASP A 60 -2.82 -7.64 -12.19
C ASP A 60 -1.71 -7.07 -11.31
N TYR A 61 -0.70 -7.86 -11.11
CA TYR A 61 0.57 -7.42 -10.58
C TYR A 61 1.41 -6.77 -11.69
N ARG A 62 1.80 -5.52 -11.49
CA ARG A 62 2.59 -4.74 -12.43
C ARG A 62 3.73 -4.03 -11.70
N VAL A 63 4.93 -4.20 -12.18
CA VAL A 63 6.17 -3.76 -11.53
C VAL A 63 6.81 -2.65 -12.34
N PRO A 64 7.20 -1.51 -11.74
CA PRO A 64 8.08 -0.54 -12.37
C PRO A 64 9.43 -1.19 -12.70
N ALA A 65 10.17 -0.65 -13.68
CA ALA A 65 11.45 -1.22 -14.08
C ALA A 65 12.52 -1.08 -12.97
N GLU A 66 12.43 0.00 -12.21
CA GLU A 66 13.35 0.32 -11.10
C GLU A 66 12.55 0.81 -9.89
N TRP A 67 13.22 0.91 -8.73
CA TRP A 67 12.64 1.55 -7.54
C TRP A 67 12.70 3.07 -7.71
N ASP A 68 11.77 3.60 -8.46
CA ASP A 68 11.67 5.01 -8.82
C ASP A 68 10.21 5.48 -8.77
N LEU A 69 9.97 6.57 -8.02
CA LEU A 69 8.64 7.10 -7.80
C LEU A 69 7.96 7.58 -9.10
N SER A 70 8.72 8.18 -10.02
CA SER A 70 8.15 8.63 -11.30
C SER A 70 7.69 7.46 -12.15
N GLN A 71 8.50 6.41 -12.25
CA GLN A 71 8.13 5.18 -12.97
C GLN A 71 6.92 4.49 -12.33
N GLN A 72 6.84 4.48 -10.99
CA GLN A 72 5.67 3.94 -10.31
C GLN A 72 4.41 4.74 -10.65
N ASN A 73 4.47 6.07 -10.58
CA ASN A 73 3.33 6.94 -10.87
C ASN A 73 2.89 6.80 -12.34
N GLU A 74 3.82 6.85 -13.30
CA GLU A 74 3.54 6.66 -14.73
C GLU A 74 2.89 5.30 -15.02
N LEU A 75 3.34 4.25 -14.35
CA LEU A 75 2.73 2.93 -14.45
C LEU A 75 1.30 2.92 -13.92
N ILE A 76 1.04 3.53 -12.76
CA ILE A 76 -0.30 3.66 -12.18
C ILE A 76 -1.23 4.43 -13.12
N GLU A 77 -0.80 5.59 -13.63
CA GLU A 77 -1.57 6.40 -14.58
C GLU A 77 -1.91 5.60 -15.86
N SER A 78 -0.92 4.87 -16.39
CA SER A 78 -1.12 4.01 -17.55
C SER A 78 -2.17 2.92 -17.30
N LEU A 79 -2.14 2.28 -16.12
CA LEU A 79 -3.11 1.24 -15.75
C LEU A 79 -4.52 1.82 -15.57
N VAL A 80 -4.64 3.00 -14.97
CA VAL A 80 -5.91 3.74 -14.87
C VAL A 80 -6.46 4.06 -16.28
N GLY A 81 -5.60 4.52 -17.19
CA GLY A 81 -5.96 4.73 -18.60
C GLY A 81 -6.42 3.46 -19.31
N GLN A 82 -6.00 2.28 -18.87
CA GLN A 82 -6.45 0.97 -19.35
C GLN A 82 -7.74 0.47 -18.66
N GLY A 83 -8.33 1.29 -17.78
CA GLY A 83 -9.60 1.03 -17.12
C GLY A 83 -9.47 0.21 -15.83
N TYR A 84 -8.30 0.19 -15.17
CA TYR A 84 -8.20 -0.25 -13.80
C TYR A 84 -8.88 0.79 -12.91
N ASN A 85 -9.73 0.33 -12.01
CA ASN A 85 -10.60 1.18 -11.20
C ASN A 85 -10.44 0.96 -9.68
N ALA A 86 -9.38 0.29 -9.29
CA ALA A 86 -8.85 0.22 -7.93
C ALA A 86 -7.33 -0.01 -7.97
N VAL A 87 -6.57 0.59 -7.06
CA VAL A 87 -5.12 0.46 -7.01
C VAL A 87 -4.67 0.09 -5.61
N LEU A 88 -3.91 -1.00 -5.52
CA LEU A 88 -3.21 -1.42 -4.31
C LEU A 88 -1.72 -1.19 -4.53
N VAL A 89 -1.10 -0.38 -3.68
CA VAL A 89 0.28 0.09 -3.88
C VAL A 89 1.16 -0.24 -2.68
N PHE A 90 2.38 -0.74 -2.93
CA PHE A 90 3.46 -0.52 -1.98
C PHE A 90 4.11 0.81 -2.36
N PRO A 91 4.13 1.81 -1.46
CA PRO A 91 4.66 3.12 -1.82
C PRO A 91 6.16 3.05 -2.13
N GLY A 92 6.55 3.51 -3.31
CA GLY A 92 7.96 3.64 -3.70
C GLY A 92 8.69 4.70 -2.87
N ASP A 93 7.92 5.67 -2.37
CA ASP A 93 8.36 6.72 -1.46
C ASP A 93 7.23 7.01 -0.45
N ALA A 94 7.58 7.05 0.84
CA ALA A 94 6.59 7.21 1.91
C ALA A 94 5.78 8.51 1.84
N VAL A 95 6.35 9.58 1.35
CA VAL A 95 5.77 10.93 1.23
C VAL A 95 5.25 11.18 -0.17
N GLY A 96 6.11 10.97 -1.18
CA GLY A 96 5.85 11.33 -2.57
C GLY A 96 4.70 10.55 -3.21
N THR A 97 4.46 9.31 -2.77
CA THR A 97 3.33 8.50 -3.26
C THR A 97 1.97 9.15 -2.94
N ASN A 98 1.87 10.00 -1.91
CA ASN A 98 0.62 10.68 -1.56
C ASN A 98 0.08 11.57 -2.69
N LYS A 99 0.92 12.08 -3.58
CA LYS A 99 0.48 12.89 -4.71
C LYS A 99 -0.44 12.10 -5.63
N ILE A 100 0.01 10.93 -6.10
CA ILE A 100 -0.78 10.10 -7.00
C ILE A 100 -2.02 9.53 -6.30
N LEU A 101 -1.95 9.22 -5.00
CA LEU A 101 -3.12 8.77 -4.24
C LEU A 101 -4.20 9.85 -4.15
N GLY A 102 -3.81 11.12 -4.01
CA GLY A 102 -4.74 12.25 -4.06
C GLY A 102 -5.42 12.40 -5.43
N GLU A 103 -4.65 12.32 -6.51
CA GLU A 103 -5.17 12.40 -7.88
C GLU A 103 -6.15 11.25 -8.19
N LEU A 104 -5.87 10.04 -7.69
CA LEU A 104 -6.77 8.90 -7.84
C LEU A 104 -8.05 9.04 -7.01
N ASP A 105 -7.96 9.57 -5.80
CA ASP A 105 -9.14 9.85 -4.97
C ASP A 105 -10.05 10.89 -5.62
N ASP A 106 -9.49 11.97 -6.15
CA ASP A 106 -10.22 12.99 -6.92
C ASP A 106 -10.91 12.40 -8.16
N ALA A 107 -10.31 11.39 -8.77
CA ALA A 107 -10.88 10.65 -9.89
C ALA A 107 -11.89 9.56 -9.45
N GLY A 108 -12.12 9.39 -8.15
CA GLY A 108 -13.04 8.38 -7.60
C GLY A 108 -12.48 6.95 -7.67
N ILE A 109 -11.16 6.77 -7.79
CA ILE A 109 -10.48 5.48 -7.83
C ILE A 109 -9.96 5.14 -6.45
N PRO A 110 -10.55 4.14 -5.74
CA PRO A 110 -10.10 3.77 -4.42
C PRO A 110 -8.68 3.20 -4.44
N THR A 111 -7.91 3.59 -3.44
CA THR A 111 -6.54 3.13 -3.26
C THR A 111 -6.32 2.58 -1.86
N ALA A 112 -5.39 1.64 -1.71
CA ALA A 112 -4.89 1.21 -0.41
C ALA A 112 -3.39 0.93 -0.48
N ALA A 113 -2.70 1.18 0.65
CA ALA A 113 -1.30 0.85 0.78
C ALA A 113 -1.14 -0.58 1.34
N LEU A 114 -0.24 -1.36 0.74
CA LEU A 114 0.04 -2.74 1.14
C LEU A 114 1.50 -2.90 1.56
N ALA A 115 1.73 -3.62 2.65
CA ALA A 115 3.03 -3.99 3.20
C ALA A 115 3.90 -2.82 3.68
N GLY A 116 3.69 -1.62 3.18
CA GLY A 116 4.27 -0.37 3.65
C GLY A 116 3.22 0.73 3.62
N CYS A 117 3.21 1.61 4.63
CA CYS A 117 2.22 2.68 4.73
C CYS A 117 2.82 3.99 4.23
N VAL A 118 2.02 4.78 3.52
CA VAL A 118 2.36 6.16 3.20
C VAL A 118 2.28 7.04 4.44
N GLU A 119 3.03 8.14 4.45
CA GLU A 119 2.99 9.10 5.54
C GLU A 119 1.66 9.86 5.58
N GLN A 120 1.21 10.18 6.80
CA GLN A 120 -0.03 10.91 7.01
C GLN A 120 0.17 12.44 6.84
N PRO A 121 -0.81 13.17 6.30
CA PRO A 121 -2.14 12.72 5.85
C PRO A 121 -2.10 12.01 4.50
N THR A 122 -3.03 11.05 4.28
CA THR A 122 -3.13 10.30 3.02
C THR A 122 -4.57 10.11 2.59
N GLN A 123 -4.79 9.89 1.27
CA GLN A 123 -6.05 9.49 0.67
C GLN A 123 -6.17 7.96 0.47
N ALA A 124 -5.13 7.19 0.81
CA ALA A 124 -5.27 5.74 0.88
C ALA A 124 -6.37 5.35 1.87
N LYS A 125 -7.30 4.50 1.45
CA LYS A 125 -8.46 4.13 2.28
C LYS A 125 -8.05 3.32 3.52
N PHE A 126 -6.96 2.57 3.42
CA PHE A 126 -6.32 1.86 4.54
C PHE A 126 -4.88 1.51 4.17
N CYS A 127 -4.12 1.12 5.18
CA CYS A 127 -2.84 0.43 5.03
C CYS A 127 -2.94 -0.95 5.66
N PHE A 128 -2.48 -1.97 4.96
CA PHE A 128 -2.40 -3.34 5.45
C PHE A 128 -0.99 -3.88 5.30
N GLY A 129 -0.37 -4.27 6.40
CA GLY A 129 0.99 -4.78 6.38
C GLY A 129 1.43 -5.28 7.76
N THR A 130 2.68 -5.73 7.83
CA THR A 130 3.35 -6.11 9.07
C THR A 130 3.79 -4.87 9.84
N ASP A 131 3.69 -4.88 11.15
CA ASP A 131 4.38 -3.91 12.00
C ASP A 131 5.90 -4.18 11.98
N THR A 132 6.56 -3.61 10.97
CA THR A 132 7.99 -3.82 10.74
C THR A 132 8.85 -3.17 11.81
N GLY A 133 8.39 -2.06 12.40
CA GLY A 133 9.06 -1.42 13.53
C GLY A 133 9.06 -2.34 14.75
N HIS A 134 7.91 -2.86 15.14
CA HIS A 134 7.82 -3.78 16.27
C HIS A 134 8.64 -5.07 16.04
N SER A 135 8.60 -5.62 14.82
CA SER A 135 9.41 -6.80 14.48
C SER A 135 10.91 -6.54 14.60
N ALA A 136 11.40 -5.39 14.12
CA ALA A 136 12.80 -4.98 14.23
C ALA A 136 13.20 -4.73 15.71
N TYR A 137 12.31 -4.11 16.49
CA TYR A 137 12.52 -3.92 17.92
C TYR A 137 12.72 -5.26 18.66
N LEU A 138 11.80 -6.22 18.46
CA LEU A 138 11.90 -7.53 19.09
C LEU A 138 13.16 -8.29 18.67
N GLY A 139 13.47 -8.30 17.37
CA GLY A 139 14.70 -8.93 16.85
C GLY A 139 15.96 -8.32 17.45
N THR A 140 16.00 -7.00 17.60
CA THR A 140 17.13 -6.31 18.23
C THR A 140 17.24 -6.62 19.72
N LYS A 141 16.13 -6.73 20.44
CA LYS A 141 16.14 -7.15 21.85
C LYS A 141 16.72 -8.55 22.02
N GLU A 142 16.35 -9.49 21.15
CA GLU A 142 16.92 -10.85 21.20
C GLU A 142 18.41 -10.86 20.82
N LEU A 143 18.85 -10.04 19.85
CA LEU A 143 20.27 -9.88 19.53
C LEU A 143 21.04 -9.33 20.73
N ILE A 144 20.54 -8.28 21.40
CA ILE A 144 21.16 -7.69 22.60
C ILE A 144 21.29 -8.76 23.71
N LYS A 145 20.28 -9.55 23.90
CA LYS A 145 20.29 -10.68 24.85
C LYS A 145 21.34 -11.73 24.49
N ALA A 146 21.44 -12.10 23.21
CA ALA A 146 22.45 -13.05 22.73
C ALA A 146 23.89 -12.53 22.91
N LEU A 147 24.09 -11.20 22.82
CA LEU A 147 25.37 -10.52 23.11
C LEU A 147 25.66 -10.42 24.63
N GLY A 148 24.79 -10.89 25.50
CA GLY A 148 24.93 -10.72 26.94
C GLY A 148 24.80 -9.26 27.41
N GLY A 149 24.08 -8.44 26.66
CA GLY A 149 23.83 -7.02 26.96
C GLY A 149 25.00 -6.08 26.72
N LYS A 150 26.06 -6.54 26.06
CA LYS A 150 27.27 -5.71 25.75
C LYS A 150 27.80 -6.04 24.36
N GLY A 151 28.19 -5.00 23.62
CA GLY A 151 28.81 -5.20 22.32
C GLY A 151 28.58 -4.06 21.34
N LYS A 152 28.96 -4.33 20.09
CA LYS A 152 28.81 -3.40 18.97
C LYS A 152 27.99 -4.08 17.87
N ILE A 153 27.08 -3.36 17.28
CA ILE A 153 26.27 -3.83 16.17
C ILE A 153 26.42 -2.88 14.97
N ALA A 154 26.36 -3.42 13.76
CA ALA A 154 26.15 -2.68 12.53
C ALA A 154 24.73 -2.99 12.03
N HIS A 155 24.01 -1.97 11.59
CA HIS A 155 22.66 -2.11 11.07
C HIS A 155 22.68 -1.91 9.55
N PHE A 156 22.39 -2.97 8.81
CA PHE A 156 22.22 -2.94 7.37
C PHE A 156 20.72 -2.83 7.07
N THR A 157 20.35 -1.89 6.20
CA THR A 157 18.94 -1.66 5.88
C THR A 157 18.76 -1.22 4.43
N GLY A 158 17.51 -1.32 3.93
CA GLY A 158 17.15 -1.03 2.54
C GLY A 158 17.10 0.47 2.22
N PHE A 159 16.40 0.81 1.16
CA PHE A 159 16.27 2.18 0.68
C PHE A 159 15.64 3.11 1.73
N LEU A 160 16.22 4.30 1.92
CA LEU A 160 15.69 5.28 2.88
C LEU A 160 14.32 5.82 2.49
N VAL A 161 13.97 5.77 1.21
CA VAL A 161 12.63 6.16 0.72
C VAL A 161 11.55 5.11 1.03
N ASP A 162 11.94 3.85 1.31
CA ASP A 162 11.02 2.81 1.75
C ASP A 162 10.47 3.15 3.15
N PRO A 163 9.13 3.27 3.31
CA PRO A 163 8.52 3.60 4.59
C PRO A 163 8.92 2.66 5.74
N ASN A 164 9.19 1.40 5.44
CA ASN A 164 9.59 0.40 6.43
C ASN A 164 11.04 0.57 6.91
N THR A 165 11.90 1.19 6.12
CA THR A 165 13.31 1.37 6.48
C THR A 165 13.46 2.29 7.67
N THR A 166 12.82 3.45 7.65
CA THR A 166 12.82 4.40 8.78
C THR A 166 12.22 3.77 10.04
N LEU A 167 11.13 3.00 9.92
CA LEU A 167 10.54 2.30 11.05
C LEU A 167 11.51 1.31 11.69
N ARG A 168 12.29 0.57 10.87
CA ARG A 168 13.30 -0.37 11.37
C ARG A 168 14.47 0.36 12.04
N ILE A 169 14.98 1.44 11.44
CA ILE A 169 16.07 2.24 12.03
C ILE A 169 15.67 2.71 13.42
N ASN A 170 14.54 3.39 13.54
CA ASN A 170 14.04 3.94 14.80
C ASN A 170 13.85 2.83 15.87
N ALA A 171 13.35 1.68 15.46
CA ALA A 171 13.13 0.55 16.37
C ALA A 171 14.40 -0.09 16.88
N VAL A 172 15.43 -0.19 16.04
CA VAL A 172 16.78 -0.66 16.43
C VAL A 172 17.42 0.32 17.41
N GLU A 173 17.38 1.61 17.12
CA GLU A 173 17.88 2.66 17.99
C GLU A 173 17.19 2.67 19.34
N GLN A 174 15.86 2.54 19.37
CA GLN A 174 15.08 2.44 20.59
C GLN A 174 15.53 1.24 21.44
N ALA A 175 15.62 0.06 20.86
CA ALA A 175 16.01 -1.16 21.59
C ALA A 175 17.40 -1.06 22.17
N VAL A 176 18.35 -0.44 21.44
CA VAL A 176 19.70 -0.20 21.93
C VAL A 176 19.74 0.85 23.04
N SER A 177 18.99 1.93 22.90
CA SER A 177 18.86 2.98 23.94
C SER A 177 18.35 2.38 25.27
N GLU A 178 17.34 1.51 25.20
CA GLU A 178 16.76 0.82 26.36
C GLU A 178 17.73 -0.18 27.02
N ALA A 179 18.77 -0.63 26.31
CA ALA A 179 19.80 -1.52 26.86
C ALA A 179 20.76 -0.85 27.85
N GLY A 180 20.62 0.47 28.08
CA GLY A 180 21.35 1.19 29.13
C GLY A 180 22.84 1.38 28.87
N GLY A 181 23.28 1.47 27.60
CA GLY A 181 24.67 1.81 27.21
C GLY A 181 25.63 0.63 27.14
N GLY A 182 25.16 -0.59 27.31
CA GLY A 182 25.98 -1.80 27.12
C GLY A 182 26.24 -2.16 25.65
N VAL A 183 25.36 -1.71 24.75
CA VAL A 183 25.41 -1.97 23.30
C VAL A 183 25.49 -0.65 22.55
N GLU A 184 26.31 -0.61 21.50
CA GLU A 184 26.53 0.55 20.64
C GLU A 184 26.20 0.19 19.20
N ILE A 185 25.45 1.07 18.50
CA ILE A 185 25.33 1.02 17.03
C ILE A 185 26.53 1.77 16.47
N ILE A 186 27.48 1.03 15.87
CA ILE A 186 28.70 1.64 15.31
C ILE A 186 28.51 2.19 13.91
N GLN A 187 27.52 1.66 13.17
CA GLN A 187 27.22 2.07 11.81
C GLN A 187 25.81 1.68 11.42
N VAL A 188 25.14 2.56 10.68
CA VAL A 188 23.95 2.25 9.90
C VAL A 188 24.32 2.35 8.43
N ILE A 189 24.12 1.28 7.67
CA ILE A 189 24.41 1.20 6.23
C ILE A 189 23.05 1.05 5.54
N ALA A 190 22.61 2.13 4.90
CA ALA A 190 21.34 2.23 4.21
C ALA A 190 21.51 2.17 2.69
N ASP A 191 20.38 2.20 1.98
CA ASP A 191 20.29 2.16 0.51
C ASP A 191 20.95 0.91 -0.11
N ILE A 192 20.85 -0.22 0.61
CA ILE A 192 21.31 -1.49 0.10
C ILE A 192 20.21 -2.10 -0.77
N ASP A 193 20.51 -2.33 -2.04
CA ASP A 193 19.65 -3.12 -2.92
C ASP A 193 19.68 -4.59 -2.51
N ALA A 194 18.52 -5.25 -2.52
CA ALA A 194 18.42 -6.68 -2.21
C ALA A 194 19.20 -7.59 -3.19
N TYR A 195 19.56 -7.07 -4.35
CA TYR A 195 20.31 -7.77 -5.40
C TYR A 195 21.80 -7.43 -5.45
N GLU A 196 22.21 -6.39 -4.73
CA GLU A 196 23.64 -6.02 -4.66
C GLU A 196 24.28 -6.56 -3.38
N PRO A 197 25.52 -7.07 -3.47
CA PRO A 197 26.27 -7.48 -2.29
C PRO A 197 26.46 -6.30 -1.32
N ALA A 198 26.26 -6.55 -0.03
CA ALA A 198 26.38 -5.52 1.02
C ALA A 198 27.81 -4.98 1.20
N ASP A 199 28.80 -5.59 0.56
CA ASP A 199 30.22 -5.21 0.61
C ASP A 199 30.63 -4.22 -0.48
N GLU A 200 29.72 -3.83 -1.38
CA GLU A 200 30.02 -2.86 -2.44
C GLU A 200 29.86 -1.38 -1.98
N LYS A 201 29.50 -1.16 -0.71
CA LYS A 201 29.32 0.19 -0.13
C LYS A 201 30.30 0.41 1.04
#